data_6a4aa21a28c5a46d9e86aeff66c9bdc8
#
_entry.id   6a4aa21a28c5a46d9e86aeff66c9bdc8
#
_cell.length_a   1.000
_cell.length_b   1.000
_cell.length_c   1.000
_cell.angle_alpha   90.00
_cell.angle_beta   90.00
_cell.angle_gamma   90.00
#
_symmetry.space_group_name_H-M   'P 1'
#
loop_
_entity.id
_entity.type
_entity.pdbx_description
1 polymer ?
#
loop_
_entity_poly.entity_id
_entity_poly.type
_entity_poly.pdbx_seq_one_letter_code
_entity_poly.pdbx_strand_id
1 'polypeptide(L)'
;MNIVLFGLRCVGKTTVGINLSDLTNRVFFDTDSILEKRESRRILEIISEKGWDYFRIKEKEVIKDVSKEGNAVISLGGGALMDEENVNSLKESIFVLLKADLNTMKSRMKNDHPRPSLTNKNPESEIEEVMEKRMPVYEKIANITIDTTDLSINEICDKIISEIEKRGVA
;
A
#
# COMPACT_ATOMS: atom_id res chain seq x y z
N MET A 1 -11.55 -6.80 12.49
CA MET A 1 -11.53 -6.31 11.10
C MET A 1 -10.22 -5.59 10.83
N ASN A 2 -9.59 -5.80 9.66
CA ASN A 2 -8.33 -5.18 9.31
C ASN A 2 -8.51 -3.80 8.65
N ILE A 3 -7.48 -2.95 8.75
CA ILE A 3 -7.37 -1.70 8.00
C ILE A 3 -6.29 -1.92 6.93
N VAL A 4 -6.65 -1.78 5.67
CA VAL A 4 -5.75 -1.98 4.53
C VAL A 4 -5.36 -0.63 3.95
N LEU A 5 -4.09 -0.27 4.08
CA LEU A 5 -3.51 0.93 3.47
C LEU A 5 -2.97 0.61 2.09
N PHE A 6 -3.43 1.33 1.09
CA PHE A 6 -2.96 1.17 -0.27
C PHE A 6 -2.85 2.51 -1.00
N GLY A 7 -2.28 2.52 -2.16
CA GLY A 7 -2.00 3.72 -2.94
C GLY A 7 -0.68 3.60 -3.70
N LEU A 8 -0.33 4.61 -4.44
CA LEU A 8 0.90 4.66 -5.20
C LEU A 8 2.14 4.67 -4.27
N ARG A 9 3.33 4.52 -4.86
CA ARG A 9 4.57 4.67 -4.10
C ARG A 9 4.72 6.10 -3.55
N CYS A 10 5.46 6.26 -2.48
CA CYS A 10 5.78 7.56 -1.85
C CYS A 10 4.58 8.34 -1.26
N VAL A 11 3.39 7.73 -1.14
CA VAL A 11 2.24 8.34 -0.45
C VAL A 11 2.25 8.17 1.07
N GLY A 12 3.25 7.46 1.62
CA GLY A 12 3.45 7.33 3.07
C GLY A 12 2.84 6.10 3.74
N LYS A 13 2.42 5.07 2.99
CA LYS A 13 1.74 3.87 3.52
C LYS A 13 2.41 3.23 4.73
N THR A 14 3.70 2.95 4.64
CA THR A 14 4.46 2.28 5.72
C THR A 14 4.53 3.17 6.96
N THR A 15 4.86 4.45 6.81
CA THR A 15 4.97 5.39 7.93
C THR A 15 3.62 5.62 8.61
N VAL A 16 2.56 5.85 7.82
CA VAL A 16 1.19 5.97 8.33
C VAL A 16 0.76 4.67 8.99
N GLY A 17 1.06 3.53 8.38
CA GLY A 17 0.68 2.22 8.89
C GLY A 17 1.26 1.90 10.26
N ILE A 18 2.54 2.20 10.48
CA ILE A 18 3.21 2.04 11.79
C ILE A 18 2.51 2.93 12.84
N ASN A 19 2.37 4.23 12.55
CA ASN A 19 1.73 5.15 13.51
C ASN A 19 0.27 4.79 13.78
N LEU A 20 -0.49 4.43 12.76
CA LEU A 20 -1.89 4.03 12.90
C LEU A 20 -2.02 2.75 13.73
N SER A 21 -1.12 1.78 13.54
CA SER A 21 -1.11 0.55 14.33
C SER A 21 -0.87 0.81 15.82
N ASP A 22 0.06 1.70 16.14
CA ASP A 22 0.35 2.11 17.52
C ASP A 22 -0.86 2.82 18.15
N LEU A 23 -1.45 3.80 17.44
CA LEU A 23 -2.61 4.56 17.93
C LEU A 23 -3.87 3.70 18.13
N THR A 24 -4.03 2.64 17.34
CA THR A 24 -5.22 1.78 17.37
C THR A 24 -4.99 0.44 18.08
N ASN A 25 -3.80 0.23 18.65
CA ASN A 25 -3.37 -1.01 19.29
C ASN A 25 -3.58 -2.25 18.41
N ARG A 26 -3.16 -2.13 17.11
CA ARG A 26 -3.24 -3.16 16.09
C ARG A 26 -1.85 -3.67 15.73
N VAL A 27 -1.77 -4.89 15.18
CA VAL A 27 -0.52 -5.40 14.62
C VAL A 27 -0.30 -4.77 13.24
N PHE A 28 0.95 -4.37 12.94
CA PHE A 28 1.32 -3.82 11.63
C PHE A 28 1.96 -4.89 10.75
N PHE A 29 1.48 -4.97 9.49
CA PHE A 29 2.06 -5.79 8.45
C PHE A 29 2.36 -4.94 7.21
N ASP A 30 3.61 -4.98 6.73
CA ASP A 30 4.00 -4.46 5.41
C ASP A 30 4.26 -5.66 4.49
N THR A 31 3.44 -5.81 3.46
CA THR A 31 3.49 -6.99 2.58
C THR A 31 4.76 -7.09 1.78
N ASP A 32 5.33 -5.96 1.36
CA ASP A 32 6.62 -5.91 0.65
C ASP A 32 7.74 -6.41 1.57
N SER A 33 7.78 -5.92 2.82
CA SER A 33 8.79 -6.33 3.81
C SER A 33 8.68 -7.80 4.20
N ILE A 34 7.44 -8.33 4.33
CA ILE A 34 7.23 -9.76 4.62
C ILE A 34 7.71 -10.62 3.46
N LEU A 35 7.43 -10.21 2.22
CA LEU A 35 7.87 -10.92 1.03
C LEU A 35 9.39 -10.96 0.94
N GLU A 36 10.08 -9.82 1.10
CA GLU A 36 11.53 -9.76 1.12
C GLU A 36 12.15 -10.65 2.20
N LYS A 37 11.57 -10.66 3.39
CA LYS A 37 12.01 -11.52 4.50
C LYS A 37 11.83 -13.00 4.18
N ARG A 38 10.71 -13.40 3.58
CA ARG A 38 10.44 -14.80 3.20
C ARG A 38 11.41 -15.29 2.11
N GLU A 39 11.67 -14.45 1.12
CA GLU A 39 12.57 -14.78 0.02
C GLU A 39 14.06 -14.56 0.37
N SER A 40 14.37 -13.93 1.51
CA SER A 40 15.71 -13.49 1.92
C SER A 40 16.42 -12.66 0.84
N ARG A 41 15.66 -11.87 0.09
CA ARG A 41 16.09 -11.07 -1.07
C ARG A 41 15.23 -9.82 -1.20
N ARG A 42 15.79 -8.78 -1.81
CA ARG A 42 15.03 -7.58 -2.16
C ARG A 42 14.11 -7.83 -3.35
N ILE A 43 12.99 -7.13 -3.39
CA ILE A 43 12.00 -7.22 -4.48
C ILE A 43 12.66 -6.97 -5.85
N LEU A 44 13.59 -6.02 -5.92
CA LEU A 44 14.35 -5.75 -7.15
C LEU A 44 15.11 -6.99 -7.65
N GLU A 45 15.75 -7.71 -6.75
CA GLU A 45 16.52 -8.93 -7.06
C GLU A 45 15.57 -10.08 -7.47
N ILE A 46 14.46 -10.23 -6.75
CA ILE A 46 13.45 -11.25 -7.07
C ILE A 46 12.92 -11.04 -8.49
N ILE A 47 12.54 -9.80 -8.82
CA ILE A 47 11.99 -9.49 -10.14
C ILE A 47 13.05 -9.64 -11.24
N SER A 48 14.29 -9.21 -11.01
CA SER A 48 15.38 -9.34 -12.00
C SER A 48 15.75 -10.79 -12.29
N GLU A 49 15.70 -11.67 -11.29
CA GLU A 49 16.10 -13.08 -11.44
C GLU A 49 14.94 -13.99 -11.86
N LYS A 50 13.73 -13.76 -11.30
CA LYS A 50 12.59 -14.69 -11.44
C LYS A 50 11.40 -14.06 -12.18
N GLY A 51 11.44 -12.77 -12.48
CA GLY A 51 10.40 -12.05 -13.21
C GLY A 51 9.20 -11.61 -12.37
N TRP A 52 8.35 -10.81 -13.00
CA TRP A 52 7.15 -10.24 -12.38
C TRP A 52 6.12 -11.30 -11.98
N ASP A 53 5.93 -12.34 -12.78
CA ASP A 53 4.92 -13.39 -12.51
C ASP A 53 5.22 -14.12 -11.20
N TYR A 54 6.48 -14.46 -10.97
CA TYR A 54 6.93 -15.07 -9.72
C TYR A 54 6.66 -14.13 -8.53
N PHE A 55 7.03 -12.86 -8.67
CA PHE A 55 6.79 -11.87 -7.63
C PHE A 55 5.30 -11.78 -7.29
N ARG A 56 4.40 -11.73 -8.31
CA ARG A 56 2.96 -11.65 -8.09
C ARG A 56 2.38 -12.87 -7.40
N ILE A 57 2.90 -14.07 -7.69
CA ILE A 57 2.52 -15.29 -6.97
C ILE A 57 2.88 -15.15 -5.48
N LYS A 58 4.11 -14.71 -5.18
CA LYS A 58 4.57 -14.54 -3.80
C LYS A 58 3.84 -13.40 -3.06
N GLU A 59 3.52 -12.33 -3.74
CA GLU A 59 2.70 -11.24 -3.21
C GLU A 59 1.30 -11.75 -2.79
N LYS A 60 0.64 -12.56 -3.63
CA LYS A 60 -0.64 -13.20 -3.30
C LYS A 60 -0.56 -14.11 -2.08
N GLU A 61 0.49 -14.94 -2.00
CA GLU A 61 0.72 -15.82 -0.83
C GLU A 61 0.80 -15.01 0.46
N VAL A 62 1.58 -13.92 0.46
CA VAL A 62 1.73 -13.03 1.63
C VAL A 62 0.39 -12.38 1.98
N ILE A 63 -0.32 -11.81 1.00
CA ILE A 63 -1.61 -11.14 1.24
C ILE A 63 -2.63 -12.11 1.80
N LYS A 64 -2.72 -13.32 1.25
CA LYS A 64 -3.61 -14.38 1.74
C LYS A 64 -3.31 -14.79 3.17
N ASP A 65 -2.05 -14.74 3.59
CA ASP A 65 -1.70 -15.08 4.96
C ASP A 65 -2.03 -13.93 5.92
N VAL A 66 -1.63 -12.70 5.60
CA VAL A 66 -1.94 -11.55 6.47
C VAL A 66 -3.43 -11.21 6.52
N SER A 67 -4.21 -11.58 5.50
CA SER A 67 -5.66 -11.37 5.50
C SER A 67 -6.40 -12.19 6.57
N LYS A 68 -5.81 -13.30 7.01
CA LYS A 68 -6.37 -14.18 8.07
C LYS A 68 -6.14 -13.62 9.47
N GLU A 69 -5.19 -12.70 9.62
CA GLU A 69 -4.96 -12.01 10.88
C GLU A 69 -6.13 -11.09 11.19
N GLY A 70 -6.53 -11.06 12.43
CA GLY A 70 -7.55 -10.13 12.90
C GLY A 70 -6.91 -8.88 13.50
N ASN A 71 -7.62 -7.75 13.45
CA ASN A 71 -7.21 -6.52 14.14
C ASN A 71 -5.81 -6.02 13.72
N ALA A 72 -5.57 -5.93 12.42
CA ALA A 72 -4.29 -5.51 11.87
C ALA A 72 -4.42 -4.24 11.01
N VAL A 73 -3.29 -3.53 10.87
CA VAL A 73 -3.05 -2.54 9.83
C VAL A 73 -2.12 -3.18 8.80
N ILE A 74 -2.59 -3.28 7.56
CA ILE A 74 -1.87 -3.94 6.47
C ILE A 74 -1.50 -2.89 5.42
N SER A 75 -0.21 -2.66 5.22
CA SER A 75 0.33 -1.83 4.13
C SER A 75 0.60 -2.71 2.90
N LEU A 76 -0.03 -2.41 1.78
CA LEU A 76 0.11 -3.18 0.55
C LEU A 76 1.16 -2.59 -0.40
N GLY A 77 1.80 -3.47 -1.15
CA GLY A 77 2.57 -3.10 -2.34
C GLY A 77 1.71 -2.33 -3.35
N GLY A 78 2.34 -1.35 -4.04
CA GLY A 78 1.61 -0.40 -4.90
C GLY A 78 0.86 -1.01 -6.09
N GLY A 79 1.01 -2.30 -6.39
CA GLY A 79 0.28 -2.97 -7.48
C GLY A 79 -0.64 -4.08 -7.01
N ALA A 80 -0.67 -4.35 -5.72
CA ALA A 80 -1.34 -5.52 -5.15
C ALA A 80 -2.84 -5.61 -5.47
N LEU A 81 -3.56 -4.48 -5.41
CA LEU A 81 -5.01 -4.44 -5.67
C LEU A 81 -5.38 -4.34 -7.16
N MET A 82 -4.42 -4.42 -8.07
CA MET A 82 -4.71 -4.64 -9.49
C MET A 82 -5.12 -6.09 -9.77
N ASP A 83 -4.96 -6.98 -8.82
CA ASP A 83 -5.37 -8.38 -8.87
C ASP A 83 -6.62 -8.60 -8.01
N GLU A 84 -7.69 -9.08 -8.64
CA GLU A 84 -8.98 -9.29 -7.99
C GLU A 84 -8.93 -10.36 -6.88
N GLU A 85 -8.02 -11.35 -6.97
CA GLU A 85 -7.87 -12.36 -5.91
C GLU A 85 -7.36 -11.73 -4.61
N ASN A 86 -6.46 -10.72 -4.71
CA ASN A 86 -5.98 -9.98 -3.56
C ASN A 86 -7.10 -9.14 -2.93
N VAL A 87 -7.93 -8.48 -3.76
CA VAL A 87 -9.10 -7.72 -3.29
C VAL A 87 -10.07 -8.66 -2.56
N ASN A 88 -10.37 -9.82 -3.15
CA ASN A 88 -11.25 -10.81 -2.56
C ASN A 88 -10.72 -11.39 -1.24
N SER A 89 -9.41 -11.59 -1.14
CA SER A 89 -8.78 -12.08 0.11
C SER A 89 -8.91 -11.08 1.27
N LEU A 90 -9.03 -9.80 0.96
CA LEU A 90 -9.09 -8.69 1.92
C LEU A 90 -10.50 -8.08 2.07
N LYS A 91 -11.54 -8.67 1.46
CA LYS A 91 -12.90 -8.09 1.36
C LYS A 91 -13.56 -7.73 2.69
N GLU A 92 -13.17 -8.39 3.78
CA GLU A 92 -13.68 -8.10 5.14
C GLU A 92 -12.88 -6.99 5.85
N SER A 93 -12.07 -6.24 5.12
CA SER A 93 -11.24 -5.15 5.65
C SER A 93 -11.78 -3.79 5.25
N ILE A 94 -11.36 -2.74 5.95
CA ILE A 94 -11.54 -1.35 5.49
C ILE A 94 -10.39 -0.97 4.58
N PHE A 95 -10.70 -0.59 3.35
CA PHE A 95 -9.73 -0.14 2.36
C PHE A 95 -9.52 1.37 2.45
N VAL A 96 -8.33 1.80 2.84
CA VAL A 96 -7.93 3.20 2.96
C VAL A 96 -6.94 3.54 1.85
N LEU A 97 -7.40 4.31 0.88
CA LEU A 97 -6.57 4.86 -0.19
C LEU A 97 -5.82 6.08 0.32
N LEU A 98 -4.49 6.01 0.32
CA LEU A 98 -3.62 7.18 0.50
C LEU A 98 -3.21 7.70 -0.88
N LYS A 99 -3.43 9.00 -1.11
CA LYS A 99 -2.98 9.67 -2.33
C LYS A 99 -2.20 10.94 -1.99
N ALA A 100 -1.39 11.40 -2.91
CA ALA A 100 -0.71 12.68 -2.85
C ALA A 100 -0.63 13.27 -4.26
N ASP A 101 -0.42 14.57 -4.37
CA ASP A 101 -0.13 15.18 -5.66
C ASP A 101 1.19 14.68 -6.26
N LEU A 102 1.31 14.83 -7.58
CA LEU A 102 2.44 14.32 -8.33
C LEU A 102 3.78 14.95 -7.88
N ASN A 103 3.79 16.25 -7.58
CA ASN A 103 5.01 16.96 -7.17
C ASN A 103 5.51 16.46 -5.82
N THR A 104 4.60 16.27 -4.88
CA THR A 104 4.89 15.69 -3.55
C THR A 104 5.43 14.27 -3.68
N MET A 105 4.82 13.43 -4.52
CA MET A 105 5.32 12.08 -4.76
C MET A 105 6.71 12.08 -5.39
N LYS A 106 6.96 12.92 -6.41
CA LYS A 106 8.28 13.08 -7.03
C LYS A 106 9.33 13.57 -6.03
N SER A 107 8.98 14.51 -5.18
CA SER A 107 9.88 15.01 -4.12
C SER A 107 10.24 13.92 -3.11
N ARG A 108 9.25 13.17 -2.62
CA ARG A 108 9.46 12.08 -1.67
C ARG A 108 10.26 10.93 -2.29
N MET A 109 10.10 10.70 -3.58
CA MET A 109 10.79 9.64 -4.32
C MET A 109 12.31 9.83 -4.40
N LYS A 110 12.81 11.07 -4.37
CA LYS A 110 14.26 11.37 -4.36
C LYS A 110 14.96 10.81 -3.12
N ASN A 111 14.23 10.59 -2.04
CA ASN A 111 14.73 10.09 -0.77
C ASN A 111 14.35 8.62 -0.51
N ASP A 112 13.67 7.96 -1.46
CA ASP A 112 13.21 6.57 -1.33
C ASP A 112 14.23 5.61 -1.97
N HIS A 113 14.19 4.36 -1.53
CA HIS A 113 15.03 3.32 -2.10
C HIS A 113 14.64 3.01 -3.56
N PRO A 114 15.63 2.68 -4.43
CA PRO A 114 15.36 2.28 -5.81
C PRO A 114 14.37 1.11 -5.86
N ARG A 115 13.34 1.25 -6.69
CA ARG A 115 12.37 0.18 -6.96
C ARG A 115 12.47 -0.27 -8.41
N PRO A 116 12.09 -1.54 -8.72
CA PRO A 116 12.08 -2.01 -10.10
C PRO A 116 11.20 -1.10 -10.96
N SER A 117 11.70 -0.75 -12.15
CA SER A 117 10.89 -0.06 -13.14
C SER A 117 9.78 -0.98 -13.65
N LEU A 118 8.56 -0.44 -13.79
CA LEU A 118 7.40 -1.12 -14.36
C LEU A 118 7.33 -0.94 -15.88
N THR A 119 7.95 0.11 -16.40
CA THR A 119 7.76 0.55 -17.80
C THR A 119 9.08 0.75 -18.55
N ASN A 120 10.24 0.50 -17.90
CA ASN A 120 11.59 0.81 -18.41
C ASN A 120 11.80 2.31 -18.74
N LYS A 121 10.96 3.19 -18.19
CA LYS A 121 11.06 4.64 -18.34
C LYS A 121 11.78 5.27 -17.15
N ASN A 122 12.08 6.56 -17.27
CA ASN A 122 12.52 7.38 -16.15
C ASN A 122 11.49 7.29 -15.01
N PRO A 123 11.90 7.10 -13.75
CA PRO A 123 11.02 6.96 -12.60
C PRO A 123 9.95 8.05 -12.44
N GLU A 124 10.26 9.29 -12.83
CA GLU A 124 9.31 10.41 -12.76
C GLU A 124 8.20 10.33 -13.83
N SER A 125 8.53 9.88 -15.04
CA SER A 125 7.54 9.67 -16.10
C SER A 125 6.70 8.41 -15.85
N GLU A 126 7.30 7.41 -15.22
CA GLU A 126 6.64 6.17 -14.87
C GLU A 126 5.52 6.38 -13.86
N ILE A 127 5.71 7.29 -12.88
CA ILE A 127 4.71 7.52 -11.84
C ILE A 127 3.40 8.08 -12.40
N GLU A 128 3.48 8.93 -13.43
CA GLU A 128 2.29 9.49 -14.12
C GLU A 128 1.51 8.39 -14.84
N GLU A 129 2.20 7.55 -15.62
CA GLU A 129 1.56 6.45 -16.34
C GLU A 129 0.93 5.42 -15.39
N VAL A 130 1.64 5.11 -14.29
CA VAL A 130 1.14 4.19 -13.27
C VAL A 130 -0.06 4.78 -12.54
N MET A 131 -0.05 6.09 -12.28
CA MET A 131 -1.16 6.81 -11.68
C MET A 131 -2.41 6.74 -12.56
N GLU A 132 -2.29 7.07 -13.85
CA GLU A 132 -3.40 7.01 -14.80
C GLU A 132 -4.04 5.61 -14.87
N LYS A 133 -3.23 4.57 -14.85
CA LYS A 133 -3.71 3.17 -14.92
C LYS A 133 -4.35 2.68 -13.62
N ARG A 134 -3.82 3.07 -12.45
CA ARG A 134 -4.23 2.48 -11.18
C ARG A 134 -5.29 3.28 -10.43
N MET A 135 -5.28 4.60 -10.54
CA MET A 135 -6.22 5.44 -9.76
C MET A 135 -7.69 5.09 -10.01
N PRO A 136 -8.17 4.83 -11.26
CA PRO A 136 -9.56 4.45 -11.48
C PRO A 136 -9.97 3.15 -10.76
N VAL A 137 -9.03 2.19 -10.64
CA VAL A 137 -9.27 0.94 -9.91
C VAL A 137 -9.25 1.19 -8.40
N TYR A 138 -8.28 1.98 -7.92
CA TYR A 138 -8.15 2.29 -6.51
C TYR A 138 -9.34 3.04 -5.94
N GLU A 139 -9.86 4.02 -6.68
CA GLU A 139 -11.03 4.81 -6.26
C GLU A 139 -12.32 3.97 -6.18
N LYS A 140 -12.43 2.91 -6.98
CA LYS A 140 -13.55 1.96 -6.89
C LYS A 140 -13.48 1.05 -5.67
N ILE A 141 -12.27 0.70 -5.23
CA ILE A 141 -12.04 -0.22 -4.11
C ILE A 141 -12.08 0.53 -2.78
N ALA A 142 -11.68 1.81 -2.76
CA ALA A 142 -11.52 2.59 -1.55
C ALA A 142 -12.83 2.77 -0.77
N ASN A 143 -12.81 2.43 0.52
CA ASN A 143 -13.84 2.84 1.46
C ASN A 143 -13.58 4.26 1.99
N ILE A 144 -12.31 4.60 2.21
CA ILE A 144 -11.83 5.88 2.73
C ILE A 144 -10.71 6.36 1.79
N THR A 145 -10.71 7.65 1.46
CA THR A 145 -9.62 8.27 0.69
C THR A 145 -9.05 9.45 1.47
N ILE A 146 -7.74 9.45 1.67
CA ILE A 146 -7.01 10.52 2.37
C ILE A 146 -5.95 11.10 1.43
N ASP A 147 -6.01 12.39 1.20
CA ASP A 147 -4.92 13.14 0.54
C ASP A 147 -3.86 13.48 1.58
N THR A 148 -2.64 13.03 1.34
CA THR A 148 -1.49 13.16 2.26
C THR A 148 -0.55 14.30 1.87
N THR A 149 -0.89 15.10 0.87
CA THR A 149 -0.01 16.13 0.29
C THR A 149 0.53 17.09 1.35
N ASP A 150 -0.37 17.72 2.10
CA ASP A 150 -0.06 18.79 3.06
C ASP A 150 -0.30 18.38 4.52
N LEU A 151 -0.50 17.09 4.78
CA LEU A 151 -0.81 16.60 6.12
C LEU A 151 0.40 15.97 6.80
N SER A 152 0.53 16.21 8.09
CA SER A 152 1.41 15.44 8.97
C SER A 152 0.90 14.01 9.15
N ILE A 153 1.78 13.12 9.59
CA ILE A 153 1.43 11.71 9.85
C ILE A 153 0.30 11.61 10.88
N ASN A 154 0.34 12.42 11.92
CA ASN A 154 -0.69 12.43 12.96
C ASN A 154 -2.06 12.85 12.41
N GLU A 155 -2.11 13.93 11.64
CA GLU A 155 -3.36 14.40 11.01
C GLU A 155 -3.94 13.35 10.03
N ILE A 156 -3.08 12.61 9.31
CA ILE A 156 -3.53 11.50 8.47
C ILE A 156 -4.15 10.39 9.31
N CYS A 157 -3.49 9.97 10.38
CA CYS A 157 -4.00 8.94 11.28
C CYS A 157 -5.31 9.35 11.94
N ASP A 158 -5.40 10.57 12.46
CA ASP A 158 -6.62 11.11 13.08
C ASP A 158 -7.80 11.12 12.11
N LYS A 159 -7.57 11.53 10.86
CA LYS A 159 -8.59 11.47 9.81
C LYS A 159 -9.04 10.04 9.51
N ILE A 160 -8.11 9.09 9.41
CA ILE A 160 -8.45 7.68 9.19
C ILE A 160 -9.30 7.14 10.34
N ILE A 161 -8.89 7.37 11.59
CA ILE A 161 -9.62 6.93 12.78
C ILE A 161 -11.03 7.53 12.80
N SER A 162 -11.15 8.84 12.61
CA SER A 162 -12.44 9.54 12.57
C SER A 162 -13.37 8.98 11.49
N GLU A 163 -12.86 8.67 10.30
CA GLU A 163 -13.67 8.10 9.22
C GLU A 163 -14.11 6.66 9.51
N ILE A 164 -13.29 5.87 10.21
CA ILE A 164 -13.64 4.51 10.65
C ILE A 164 -14.73 4.57 11.73
N GLU A 165 -14.60 5.45 12.71
CA GLU A 165 -15.58 5.65 13.78
C GLU A 165 -16.96 6.09 13.26
N LYS A 166 -17.01 7.03 12.31
CA LYS A 166 -18.25 7.45 11.64
C LYS A 166 -18.99 6.31 10.94
N ARG A 167 -18.26 5.27 10.53
CA ARG A 167 -18.85 4.08 9.89
C ARG A 167 -19.35 3.03 10.88
N GLY A 168 -19.19 3.26 12.17
CA GLY A 168 -19.61 2.34 13.23
C GLY A 168 -18.83 1.04 13.26
N VAL A 169 -17.58 1.07 12.80
CA VAL A 169 -16.73 -0.12 12.59
C VAL A 169 -15.48 -0.02 13.49
N ALA A 170 -15.67 0.39 14.73
CA ALA A 170 -14.61 0.43 15.73
C ALA A 170 -14.37 -0.95 16.38
#